data_28f7c4979940600bfbef71e6d133de68
#
_entry.id   28f7c4979940600bfbef71e6d133de68
#
_cell.length_a   1.000
_cell.length_b   1.000
_cell.length_c   1.000
_cell.angle_alpha   90.00
_cell.angle_beta   90.00
_cell.angle_gamma   90.00
#
_symmetry.space_group_name_H-M   'P 1'
#
loop_
_entity.id
_entity.type
_entity.pdbx_description
1 polymer ?
#
loop_
_entity_poly.entity_id
_entity_poly.type
_entity_poly.pdbx_seq_one_letter_code
_entity_poly.pdbx_strand_id
1 'polypeptide(L)'
;LEFVHQYVPSWGLSIIVLTLLFRALIWPLISTQTRSMFGMQRLQPKLQELQKKYKEDREKLTQETMALYREAGVNPAGGCLPVIVQMPLFIILWRVFVNFEFNEGFLWLPDLGQADPFYILPILYVAVMVATSYFSARGNPQMLRQSLIINVVFVFIIVGFPAGVLVYYVVSMLVQ
;
A
#
# COMPACT_ATOMS: atom_id res chain seq x y z
N LEU A 1 21.06 -2.22 4.46
CA LEU A 1 20.86 -1.30 5.57
C LEU A 1 22.21 -0.82 6.13
N GLU A 2 23.11 -1.72 6.49
CA GLU A 2 24.46 -1.40 7.03
C GLU A 2 25.25 -0.46 6.12
N PHE A 3 25.27 -0.71 4.81
CA PHE A 3 25.93 0.17 3.85
C PHE A 3 25.42 1.62 3.90
N VAL A 4 24.11 1.81 4.03
CA VAL A 4 23.52 3.16 4.13
C VAL A 4 23.83 3.76 5.51
N HIS A 5 23.84 2.95 6.55
CA HIS A 5 24.14 3.40 7.92
C HIS A 5 25.57 3.93 8.08
N GLN A 6 26.53 3.46 7.27
CA GLN A 6 27.89 4.01 7.26
C GLN A 6 27.96 5.50 6.89
N TYR A 7 26.96 5.97 6.11
CA TYR A 7 26.88 7.37 5.66
C TYR A 7 25.85 8.19 6.43
N VAL A 8 24.90 7.52 7.09
CA VAL A 8 23.77 8.15 7.79
C VAL A 8 23.76 7.67 9.24
N PRO A 9 24.03 8.55 10.22
CA PRO A 9 24.25 8.16 11.61
C PRO A 9 22.97 7.83 12.38
N SER A 10 21.99 7.19 11.75
CA SER A 10 20.73 6.76 12.38
C SER A 10 20.07 5.65 11.58
N TRP A 11 19.67 4.57 12.24
CA TRP A 11 18.96 3.46 11.60
C TRP A 11 17.62 3.88 11.00
N GLY A 12 16.87 4.75 11.70
CA GLY A 12 15.60 5.27 11.18
C GLY A 12 15.76 6.09 9.90
N LEU A 13 16.77 6.99 9.87
CA LEU A 13 17.10 7.73 8.66
C LEU A 13 17.62 6.81 7.55
N SER A 14 18.38 5.78 7.87
CA SER A 14 18.84 4.78 6.90
C SER A 14 17.68 4.04 6.26
N ILE A 15 16.63 3.72 7.02
CA ILE A 15 15.39 3.12 6.48
C ILE A 15 14.69 4.09 5.53
N ILE A 16 14.57 5.36 5.91
CA ILE A 16 13.95 6.40 5.07
C ILE A 16 14.71 6.55 3.75
N VAL A 17 16.04 6.72 3.81
CA VAL A 17 16.88 6.87 2.61
C VAL A 17 16.78 5.64 1.71
N LEU A 18 16.87 4.44 2.28
CA LEU A 18 16.74 3.20 1.52
C LEU A 18 15.35 3.08 0.87
N THR A 19 14.31 3.48 1.60
CA THR A 19 12.93 3.50 1.08
C THR A 19 12.81 4.44 -0.13
N LEU A 20 13.37 5.64 -0.02
CA LEU A 20 13.34 6.62 -1.11
C LEU A 20 14.12 6.13 -2.34
N LEU A 21 15.29 5.55 -2.15
CA LEU A 21 16.10 4.97 -3.24
C LEU A 21 15.37 3.82 -3.92
N PHE A 22 14.78 2.92 -3.13
CA PHE A 22 14.00 1.80 -3.65
C PHE A 22 12.76 2.29 -4.43
N ARG A 23 12.05 3.30 -3.90
CA ARG A 23 10.91 3.91 -4.58
C ARG A 23 11.31 4.59 -5.89
N ALA A 24 12.43 5.30 -5.92
CA ALA A 24 12.96 5.90 -7.14
C ALA A 24 13.28 4.84 -8.20
N LEU A 25 13.88 3.72 -7.79
CA LEU A 25 14.22 2.61 -8.69
C LEU A 25 12.98 1.96 -9.32
N ILE A 26 11.93 1.75 -8.54
CA ILE A 26 10.69 1.10 -9.02
C ILE A 26 9.65 2.10 -9.56
N TRP A 27 9.98 3.41 -9.60
CA TRP A 27 9.10 4.46 -10.09
C TRP A 27 8.45 4.18 -11.45
N PRO A 28 9.19 3.74 -12.50
CA PRO A 28 8.59 3.45 -13.80
C PRO A 28 7.54 2.34 -13.73
N LEU A 29 7.75 1.35 -12.87
CA LEU A 29 6.79 0.27 -12.65
C LEU A 29 5.53 0.78 -11.95
N ILE A 30 5.68 1.58 -10.90
CA ILE A 30 4.57 2.18 -10.15
C ILE A 30 3.75 3.12 -11.04
N SER A 31 4.40 3.94 -11.87
CA SER A 31 3.70 4.88 -12.76
C SER A 31 2.80 4.16 -13.76
N THR A 32 3.23 3.02 -14.28
CA THR A 32 2.43 2.18 -15.17
C THR A 32 1.22 1.57 -14.46
N GLN A 33 1.41 1.13 -13.21
CA GLN A 33 0.33 0.62 -12.36
C GLN A 33 -0.72 1.68 -12.06
N THR A 34 -0.27 2.88 -11.68
CA THR A 34 -1.15 4.01 -11.38
C THR A 34 -2.01 4.39 -12.58
N ARG A 35 -1.46 4.38 -13.79
CA ARG A 35 -2.22 4.59 -15.03
C ARG A 35 -3.31 3.55 -15.23
N SER A 36 -3.01 2.28 -14.98
CA SER A 36 -4.01 1.19 -15.06
C SER A 36 -5.13 1.37 -14.03
N MET A 37 -4.79 1.77 -12.80
CA MET A 37 -5.79 2.05 -11.75
C MET A 37 -6.71 3.21 -12.12
N PHE A 38 -6.18 4.31 -12.64
CA PHE A 38 -7.01 5.42 -13.13
C PHE A 38 -7.88 5.02 -14.31
N GLY A 39 -7.37 4.16 -15.21
CA GLY A 39 -8.17 3.58 -16.29
C GLY A 39 -9.38 2.79 -15.75
N MET A 40 -9.16 1.95 -14.73
CA MET A 40 -10.23 1.20 -14.07
C MET A 40 -11.24 2.11 -13.34
N GLN A 41 -10.77 3.18 -12.69
CA GLN A 41 -11.66 4.15 -12.03
C GLN A 41 -12.61 4.84 -13.02
N ARG A 42 -12.15 5.17 -14.22
CA ARG A 42 -12.99 5.75 -15.28
C ARG A 42 -14.09 4.81 -15.78
N LEU A 43 -13.87 3.50 -15.66
CA LEU A 43 -14.84 2.48 -16.07
C LEU A 43 -15.87 2.14 -14.98
N GLN A 44 -15.67 2.65 -13.76
CA GLN A 44 -16.57 2.38 -12.62
C GLN A 44 -18.05 2.64 -12.90
N PRO A 45 -18.50 3.76 -13.53
CA PRO A 45 -19.90 3.97 -13.81
C PRO A 45 -20.46 2.89 -14.74
N LYS A 46 -19.72 2.49 -15.78
CA LYS A 46 -20.12 1.41 -16.69
C LYS A 46 -20.18 0.05 -15.99
N LEU A 47 -19.24 -0.22 -15.07
CA LEU A 47 -19.26 -1.44 -14.26
C LEU A 47 -20.47 -1.50 -13.34
N GLN A 48 -20.88 -0.38 -12.76
CA GLN A 48 -22.11 -0.31 -11.95
C GLN A 48 -23.37 -0.57 -12.79
N GLU A 49 -23.43 -0.08 -14.01
CA GLU A 49 -24.53 -0.37 -14.95
C GLU A 49 -24.56 -1.87 -15.30
N LEU A 50 -23.42 -2.48 -15.60
CA LEU A 50 -23.33 -3.93 -15.85
C LEU A 50 -23.76 -4.75 -14.63
N GLN A 51 -23.34 -4.36 -13.43
CA GLN A 51 -23.76 -5.01 -12.18
C GLN A 51 -25.26 -4.93 -11.94
N LYS A 52 -25.90 -3.81 -12.29
CA LYS A 52 -27.36 -3.66 -12.21
C LYS A 52 -28.06 -4.49 -13.25
N LYS A 53 -27.53 -4.50 -14.49
CA LYS A 53 -28.13 -5.20 -15.64
C LYS A 53 -28.07 -6.73 -15.49
N TYR A 54 -26.94 -7.25 -15.00
CA TYR A 54 -26.69 -8.70 -14.89
C TYR A 54 -26.64 -9.17 -13.43
N LYS A 55 -27.47 -8.59 -12.56
CA LYS A 55 -27.47 -8.85 -11.11
C LYS A 55 -27.67 -10.32 -10.75
N GLU A 56 -28.45 -11.06 -11.56
CA GLU A 56 -28.79 -12.47 -11.35
C GLU A 56 -27.92 -13.44 -12.17
N ASP A 57 -27.19 -12.93 -13.18
CA ASP A 57 -26.36 -13.72 -14.09
C ASP A 57 -24.87 -13.37 -13.89
N ARG A 58 -24.23 -14.03 -12.93
CA ARG A 58 -22.82 -13.80 -12.59
C ARG A 58 -21.86 -14.14 -13.72
N GLU A 59 -22.20 -15.14 -14.54
CA GLU A 59 -21.35 -15.56 -15.64
C GLU A 59 -21.31 -14.49 -16.72
N LYS A 60 -22.48 -14.01 -17.12
CA LYS A 60 -22.62 -12.90 -18.07
C LYS A 60 -21.99 -11.61 -17.55
N LEU A 61 -22.16 -11.29 -16.26
CA LEU A 61 -21.52 -10.15 -15.64
C LEU A 61 -20.00 -10.23 -15.76
N THR A 62 -19.41 -11.40 -15.51
CA THR A 62 -17.96 -11.60 -15.61
C THR A 62 -17.49 -11.44 -17.05
N GLN A 63 -18.19 -12.03 -18.01
CA GLN A 63 -17.85 -11.94 -19.44
C GLN A 63 -17.90 -10.49 -19.94
N GLU A 64 -18.98 -9.78 -19.64
CA GLU A 64 -19.17 -8.39 -20.06
C GLU A 64 -18.18 -7.43 -19.37
N THR A 65 -17.85 -7.71 -18.10
CA THR A 65 -16.82 -6.96 -17.37
C THR A 65 -15.45 -7.13 -18.04
N MET A 66 -15.10 -8.36 -18.43
CA MET A 66 -13.83 -8.64 -19.10
C MET A 66 -13.81 -8.04 -20.52
N ALA A 67 -14.93 -8.06 -21.24
CA ALA A 67 -15.06 -7.39 -22.53
C ALA A 67 -14.83 -5.88 -22.40
N LEU A 68 -15.48 -5.24 -21.41
CA LEU A 68 -15.32 -3.82 -21.12
C LEU A 68 -13.86 -3.43 -20.83
N TYR A 69 -13.13 -4.24 -20.05
CA TYR A 69 -11.72 -4.00 -19.78
C TYR A 69 -10.85 -4.12 -21.03
N ARG A 70 -11.13 -5.11 -21.89
CA ARG A 70 -10.42 -5.29 -23.18
C ARG A 70 -10.67 -4.13 -24.13
N GLU A 71 -11.91 -3.70 -24.29
CA GLU A 71 -12.28 -2.56 -25.14
C GLU A 71 -11.62 -1.26 -24.67
N ALA A 72 -11.54 -1.06 -23.36
CA ALA A 72 -10.89 0.10 -22.77
C ALA A 72 -9.35 0.02 -22.76
N GLY A 73 -8.75 -1.10 -23.15
CA GLY A 73 -7.30 -1.31 -23.11
C GLY A 73 -6.73 -1.32 -21.68
N VAL A 74 -7.58 -1.62 -20.68
CA VAL A 74 -7.19 -1.62 -19.26
C VAL A 74 -6.95 -3.05 -18.80
N ASN A 75 -5.78 -3.29 -18.22
CA ASN A 75 -5.46 -4.60 -17.64
C ASN A 75 -5.93 -4.69 -16.18
N PRO A 76 -6.93 -5.54 -15.86
CA PRO A 76 -7.40 -5.70 -14.48
C PRO A 76 -6.34 -6.26 -13.53
N ALA A 77 -5.38 -7.04 -14.04
CA ALA A 77 -4.27 -7.55 -13.25
C ALA A 77 -3.30 -6.43 -12.80
N GLY A 78 -3.28 -5.28 -13.48
CA GLY A 78 -2.49 -4.12 -13.08
C GLY A 78 -2.88 -3.56 -11.72
N GLY A 79 -4.12 -3.73 -11.28
CA GLY A 79 -4.60 -3.29 -9.96
C GLY A 79 -4.10 -4.15 -8.79
N CYS A 80 -3.80 -5.42 -8.99
CA CYS A 80 -3.29 -6.32 -7.94
C CYS A 80 -1.75 -6.45 -7.94
N LEU A 81 -1.07 -5.96 -8.98
CA LEU A 81 0.39 -6.01 -9.10
C LEU A 81 1.12 -5.38 -7.90
N PRO A 82 0.66 -4.23 -7.31
CA PRO A 82 1.27 -3.70 -6.10
C PRO A 82 1.32 -4.71 -4.96
N VAL A 83 0.26 -5.48 -4.75
CA VAL A 83 0.19 -6.50 -3.69
C VAL A 83 1.18 -7.63 -3.96
N ILE A 84 1.30 -8.08 -5.21
CA ILE A 84 2.21 -9.16 -5.61
C ILE A 84 3.68 -8.75 -5.38
N VAL A 85 4.03 -7.51 -5.70
CA VAL A 85 5.39 -6.97 -5.47
C VAL A 85 5.62 -6.69 -3.98
N GLN A 86 4.59 -6.22 -3.29
CA GLN A 86 4.67 -5.82 -1.88
C GLN A 86 4.84 -7.02 -0.94
N MET A 87 4.21 -8.17 -1.22
CA MET A 87 4.26 -9.33 -0.31
C MET A 87 5.67 -9.89 -0.09
N PRO A 88 6.48 -10.20 -1.13
CA PRO A 88 7.86 -10.60 -0.92
C PRO A 88 8.69 -9.56 -0.18
N LEU A 89 8.52 -8.29 -0.52
CA LEU A 89 9.21 -7.19 0.14
C LEU A 89 8.83 -7.10 1.63
N PHE A 90 7.55 -7.27 1.96
CA PHE A 90 7.08 -7.32 3.33
C PHE A 90 7.74 -8.45 4.12
N ILE A 91 7.80 -9.66 3.56
CA ILE A 91 8.43 -10.81 4.21
C ILE A 91 9.93 -10.57 4.48
N ILE A 92 10.63 -9.98 3.51
CA ILE A 92 12.05 -9.63 3.67
C ILE A 92 12.22 -8.58 4.76
N LEU A 93 11.45 -7.50 4.72
CA LEU A 93 11.49 -6.43 5.72
C LEU A 93 11.17 -6.95 7.12
N TRP A 94 10.11 -7.75 7.24
CA TRP A 94 9.74 -8.39 8.50
C TRP A 94 10.90 -9.18 9.09
N ARG A 95 11.52 -10.06 8.29
CA ARG A 95 12.68 -10.84 8.74
C ARG A 95 13.86 -9.98 9.15
N VAL A 96 14.13 -8.91 8.41
CA VAL A 96 15.20 -7.96 8.74
C VAL A 96 14.90 -7.30 10.08
N PHE A 97 13.72 -6.73 10.27
CA PHE A 97 13.39 -5.96 11.46
C PHE A 97 13.23 -6.81 12.73
N VAL A 98 12.82 -8.06 12.61
CA VAL A 98 12.68 -8.98 13.76
C VAL A 98 14.03 -9.59 14.18
N ASN A 99 14.94 -9.81 13.23
CA ASN A 99 16.23 -10.48 13.52
C ASN A 99 17.42 -9.53 13.62
N PHE A 100 17.24 -8.25 13.30
CA PHE A 100 18.32 -7.26 13.35
C PHE A 100 18.28 -6.52 14.69
N GLU A 101 19.40 -6.47 15.39
CA GLU A 101 19.54 -5.71 16.61
C GLU A 101 19.80 -4.23 16.30
N PHE A 102 18.80 -3.40 16.51
CA PHE A 102 18.92 -1.95 16.37
C PHE A 102 19.46 -1.38 17.68
N ASN A 103 20.77 -1.13 17.74
CA ASN A 103 21.44 -0.63 18.95
C ASN A 103 21.13 0.84 19.29
N GLU A 104 20.34 1.50 18.46
CA GLU A 104 19.98 2.91 18.61
C GLU A 104 18.48 3.11 18.44
N GLY A 105 17.90 3.98 19.25
CA GLY A 105 16.53 4.43 19.10
C GLY A 105 16.37 5.41 17.94
N PHE A 106 15.13 5.61 17.50
CA PHE A 106 14.77 6.60 16.48
C PHE A 106 13.59 7.45 16.95
N LEU A 107 13.80 8.76 17.12
CA LEU A 107 12.81 9.71 17.66
C LEU A 107 12.33 9.27 19.05
N TRP A 108 11.07 8.79 19.14
CA TRP A 108 10.47 8.26 20.38
C TRP A 108 10.55 6.74 20.49
N LEU A 109 11.09 6.07 19.47
CA LEU A 109 11.20 4.62 19.42
C LEU A 109 12.49 4.17 20.08
N PRO A 110 12.43 3.34 21.12
CA PRO A 110 13.64 2.80 21.74
C PRO A 110 14.32 1.74 20.87
N ASP A 111 13.52 1.01 20.08
CA ASP A 111 13.97 -0.07 19.21
C ASP A 111 13.06 -0.18 17.99
N LEU A 112 13.65 -0.16 16.79
CA LEU A 112 12.92 -0.27 15.53
C LEU A 112 12.44 -1.70 15.24
N GLY A 113 12.98 -2.70 15.89
CA GLY A 113 12.56 -4.10 15.81
C GLY A 113 11.32 -4.42 16.64
N GLN A 114 10.94 -3.55 17.57
CA GLN A 114 9.77 -3.72 18.41
C GLN A 114 8.58 -2.87 17.95
N ALA A 115 7.39 -3.19 18.48
CA ALA A 115 6.20 -2.38 18.22
C ALA A 115 6.33 -1.00 18.90
N ASP A 116 5.71 0.02 18.30
CA ASP A 116 5.72 1.38 18.85
C ASP A 116 4.95 1.42 20.20
N PRO A 117 5.64 1.75 21.32
CA PRO A 117 5.02 1.75 22.63
C PRO A 117 3.94 2.83 22.81
N PHE A 118 3.99 3.88 22.02
CA PHE A 118 3.02 4.99 22.08
C PHE A 118 1.94 4.92 21.00
N TYR A 119 1.99 3.93 20.09
CA TYR A 119 1.07 3.76 18.96
C TYR A 119 1.02 4.97 18.00
N ILE A 120 2.02 5.85 18.02
CA ILE A 120 2.08 7.04 17.16
C ILE A 120 2.21 6.62 15.69
N LEU A 121 3.10 5.68 15.38
CA LEU A 121 3.27 5.16 14.01
C LEU A 121 2.04 4.44 13.48
N PRO A 122 1.39 3.52 14.21
CA PRO A 122 0.12 2.94 13.79
C PRO A 122 -0.95 3.99 13.52
N ILE A 123 -1.10 4.99 14.38
CA ILE A 123 -2.08 6.08 14.18
C ILE A 123 -1.73 6.91 12.93
N LEU A 124 -0.46 7.28 12.77
CA LEU A 124 0.01 8.02 11.60
C LEU A 124 -0.21 7.22 10.31
N TYR A 125 0.11 5.92 10.32
CA TYR A 125 -0.15 5.02 9.20
C TYR A 125 -1.64 5.00 8.82
N VAL A 126 -2.52 4.83 9.81
CA VAL A 126 -3.98 4.83 9.59
C VAL A 126 -4.45 6.17 9.03
N ALA A 127 -3.96 7.29 9.56
CA ALA A 127 -4.32 8.62 9.08
C ALA A 127 -3.94 8.81 7.60
N VAL A 128 -2.71 8.43 7.23
CA VAL A 128 -2.24 8.49 5.83
C VAL A 128 -3.05 7.54 4.94
N MET A 129 -3.34 6.33 5.42
CA MET A 129 -4.10 5.33 4.69
C MET A 129 -5.55 5.76 4.44
N VAL A 130 -6.21 6.36 5.43
CA VAL A 130 -7.56 6.92 5.28
C VAL A 130 -7.56 8.11 4.31
N ALA A 131 -6.58 9.00 4.43
CA ALA A 131 -6.42 10.14 3.52
C ALA A 131 -6.24 9.66 2.06
N THR A 132 -5.31 8.74 1.82
CA THR A 132 -5.07 8.19 0.47
C THR A 132 -6.31 7.46 -0.08
N SER A 133 -7.02 6.70 0.75
CA SER A 133 -8.28 6.04 0.37
C SER A 133 -9.35 7.05 -0.03
N TYR A 134 -9.50 8.14 0.75
CA TYR A 134 -10.46 9.20 0.45
C TYR A 134 -10.14 9.90 -0.88
N PHE A 135 -8.88 10.25 -1.12
CA PHE A 135 -8.47 10.86 -2.38
C PHE A 135 -8.63 9.92 -3.58
N SER A 136 -8.28 8.65 -3.42
CA SER A 136 -8.38 7.64 -4.49
C SER A 136 -9.82 7.24 -4.82
N ALA A 137 -10.72 7.27 -3.84
CA ALA A 137 -12.11 6.88 -3.99
C ALA A 137 -13.06 8.08 -4.26
N ARG A 138 -12.51 9.28 -4.58
CA ARG A 138 -13.32 10.46 -4.85
C ARG A 138 -14.38 10.17 -5.92
N GLY A 139 -15.64 10.40 -5.57
CA GLY A 139 -16.78 10.18 -6.47
C GLY A 139 -17.32 8.75 -6.50
N ASN A 140 -16.74 7.81 -5.75
CA ASN A 140 -17.24 6.44 -5.65
C ASN A 140 -17.42 5.99 -4.18
N PRO A 141 -18.62 6.17 -3.60
CA PRO A 141 -18.89 5.81 -2.21
C PRO A 141 -18.72 4.32 -1.92
N GLN A 142 -18.98 3.46 -2.89
CA GLN A 142 -18.85 2.01 -2.74
C GLN A 142 -17.37 1.60 -2.62
N MET A 143 -16.51 2.19 -3.45
CA MET A 143 -15.07 1.97 -3.40
C MET A 143 -14.47 2.47 -2.09
N LEU A 144 -14.90 3.66 -1.63
CA LEU A 144 -14.48 4.22 -0.35
C LEU A 144 -14.85 3.29 0.81
N ARG A 145 -16.10 2.83 0.86
CA ARG A 145 -16.59 1.92 1.90
C ARG A 145 -15.80 0.61 1.92
N GLN A 146 -15.56 0.01 0.76
CA GLN A 146 -14.77 -1.23 0.64
C GLN A 146 -13.33 -1.01 1.12
N SER A 147 -12.69 0.08 0.70
CA SER A 147 -11.34 0.44 1.14
C SER A 147 -11.27 0.63 2.65
N LEU A 148 -12.22 1.35 3.24
CA LEU A 148 -12.26 1.58 4.69
C LEU A 148 -12.43 0.28 5.49
N ILE A 149 -13.26 -0.66 5.01
CA ILE A 149 -13.43 -1.97 5.66
C ILE A 149 -12.10 -2.74 5.66
N ILE A 150 -11.41 -2.79 4.52
CA ILE A 150 -10.09 -3.42 4.41
C ILE A 150 -9.09 -2.75 5.34
N ASN A 151 -9.10 -1.42 5.40
CA ASN A 151 -8.22 -0.64 6.25
C ASN A 151 -8.43 -0.95 7.74
N VAL A 152 -9.67 -1.08 8.19
CA VAL A 152 -9.99 -1.46 9.58
C VAL A 152 -9.39 -2.83 9.93
N VAL A 153 -9.50 -3.81 9.04
CA VAL A 153 -8.88 -5.13 9.26
C VAL A 153 -7.36 -5.01 9.36
N PHE A 154 -6.75 -4.20 8.50
CA PHE A 154 -5.30 -3.98 8.52
C PHE A 154 -4.82 -3.31 9.81
N VAL A 155 -5.60 -2.42 10.43
CA VAL A 155 -5.24 -1.76 11.70
C VAL A 155 -4.91 -2.78 12.79
N PHE A 156 -5.75 -3.81 12.94
CA PHE A 156 -5.52 -4.86 13.97
C PHE A 156 -4.24 -5.65 13.73
N ILE A 157 -3.83 -5.81 12.47
CA ILE A 157 -2.61 -6.52 12.11
C ILE A 157 -1.38 -5.64 12.35
N ILE A 158 -1.47 -4.36 12.02
CA ILE A 158 -0.35 -3.40 12.03
C ILE A 158 0.09 -3.02 13.44
N VAL A 159 -0.81 -3.01 14.41
CA VAL A 159 -0.49 -2.65 15.80
C VAL A 159 0.64 -3.51 16.39
N GLY A 160 0.74 -4.78 15.97
CA GLY A 160 1.82 -5.69 16.41
C GLY A 160 3.09 -5.65 15.56
N PHE A 161 3.19 -4.75 14.56
CA PHE A 161 4.33 -4.72 13.65
C PHE A 161 5.54 -3.99 14.25
N PRO A 162 6.77 -4.43 13.90
CA PRO A 162 7.98 -3.68 14.21
C PRO A 162 7.88 -2.25 13.72
N ALA A 163 8.30 -1.30 14.55
CA ALA A 163 8.22 0.13 14.23
C ALA A 163 8.96 0.50 12.94
N GLY A 164 10.09 -0.15 12.64
CA GLY A 164 10.83 0.06 11.40
C GLY A 164 10.04 -0.31 10.14
N VAL A 165 9.19 -1.35 10.21
CA VAL A 165 8.28 -1.72 9.11
C VAL A 165 7.24 -0.62 8.89
N LEU A 166 6.70 -0.06 9.97
CA LEU A 166 5.72 1.04 9.88
C LEU A 166 6.35 2.32 9.33
N VAL A 167 7.58 2.66 9.74
CA VAL A 167 8.33 3.79 9.15
C VAL A 167 8.46 3.61 7.64
N TYR A 168 8.89 2.43 7.18
CA TYR A 168 8.96 2.12 5.75
C TYR A 168 7.61 2.34 5.05
N TYR A 169 6.52 1.82 5.62
CA TYR A 169 5.19 1.92 4.99
C TYR A 169 4.67 3.35 4.96
N VAL A 170 4.82 4.12 6.04
CA VAL A 170 4.40 5.52 6.11
C VAL A 170 5.15 6.35 5.07
N VAL A 171 6.48 6.23 5.01
CA VAL A 171 7.30 6.93 4.01
C VAL A 171 6.92 6.51 2.59
N SER A 172 6.70 5.21 2.38
CA SER A 172 6.27 4.67 1.09
C SER A 172 4.94 5.24 0.61
N MET A 173 3.96 5.42 1.52
CA MET A 173 2.65 5.99 1.19
C MET A 173 2.72 7.49 0.91
N LEU A 174 3.58 8.21 1.63
CA LEU A 174 3.75 9.66 1.42
C LEU A 174 4.42 10.00 0.09
N VAL A 175 5.22 9.08 -0.45
CA VAL A 175 5.93 9.24 -1.73
C VAL A 175 5.10 8.73 -2.93
N GLN A 176 4.03 8.01 -2.70
CA GLN A 176 3.17 7.44 -3.74
C GLN A 176 2.12 8.45 -4.23
#